data_0c0f2d1ba6d53cc11531cdd684bae2fc
#
_entry.id   0c0f2d1ba6d53cc11531cdd684bae2fc
#
_cell.length_a   1.000
_cell.length_b   1.000
_cell.length_c   1.000
_cell.angle_alpha   90.00
_cell.angle_beta   90.00
_cell.angle_gamma   90.00
#
_symmetry.space_group_name_H-M   'P 1'
#
loop_
_entity.id
_entity.type
_entity.pdbx_description
1 polymer ?
#
loop_
_entity_poly.entity_id
_entity_poly.type
_entity_poly.pdbx_seq_one_letter_code
_entity_poly.pdbx_strand_id
1 'polypeptide(L)'
;MKVIVYEMKYADTDLSESNIECIPFSEVYFQEYMKIYNDCFYEMRKSLDIQPYDCISEFGQIENKTDDIFLLIENGEIVGSVACYKNEIDDLIVDPKFQHRGYGRQLLLWGMNKIRQNNNDPITLHVAQWNENAVALYEKVGFTVIKTERVR
;
A
#
# COMPACT_ATOMS: atom_id res chain seq x y z
N MET A 1 -7.68 -22.14 8.60
CA MET A 1 -7.80 -20.71 8.98
C MET A 1 -8.46 -19.92 7.86
N LYS A 2 -9.33 -18.99 8.22
CA LYS A 2 -10.03 -18.14 7.27
C LYS A 2 -9.22 -16.89 6.93
N VAL A 3 -9.00 -16.62 5.67
CA VAL A 3 -8.44 -15.34 5.23
C VAL A 3 -9.55 -14.62 4.44
N ILE A 4 -10.02 -13.52 5.02
CA ILE A 4 -11.05 -12.68 4.42
C ILE A 4 -10.38 -11.43 3.85
N VAL A 5 -10.69 -11.12 2.59
CA VAL A 5 -10.16 -9.94 1.92
C VAL A 5 -11.32 -9.07 1.46
N TYR A 6 -11.24 -7.79 1.75
CA TYR A 6 -12.17 -6.79 1.24
C TYR A 6 -11.61 -6.18 -0.05
N GLU A 7 -12.48 -6.03 -1.04
CA GLU A 7 -12.23 -5.12 -2.14
C GLU A 7 -12.97 -3.83 -1.82
N MET A 8 -12.27 -2.70 -1.87
CA MET A 8 -12.83 -1.39 -1.54
C MET A 8 -12.72 -0.46 -2.74
N LYS A 9 -13.62 0.50 -2.82
CA LYS A 9 -13.72 1.43 -3.94
C LYS A 9 -13.93 2.87 -3.46
N TYR A 10 -13.23 3.79 -4.13
CA TYR A 10 -13.42 5.23 -4.01
C TYR A 10 -13.92 5.75 -5.36
N ALA A 11 -15.19 6.19 -5.39
CA ALA A 11 -15.83 6.58 -6.64
C ALA A 11 -15.86 8.10 -6.86
N ASP A 12 -15.61 8.89 -5.80
CA ASP A 12 -15.65 10.35 -5.88
C ASP A 12 -14.50 10.87 -6.75
N THR A 13 -14.75 11.96 -7.46
CA THR A 13 -13.72 12.64 -8.24
C THR A 13 -13.02 13.74 -7.43
N ASP A 14 -13.68 14.27 -6.40
CA ASP A 14 -13.07 15.22 -5.49
C ASP A 14 -12.13 14.50 -4.53
N LEU A 15 -10.94 15.06 -4.33
CA LEU A 15 -9.89 14.41 -3.58
C LEU A 15 -9.03 15.43 -2.86
N SER A 16 -8.77 15.18 -1.58
CA SER A 16 -7.85 16.01 -0.79
C SER A 16 -6.43 15.87 -1.33
N GLU A 17 -5.68 16.95 -1.24
CA GLU A 17 -4.27 16.92 -1.65
C GLU A 17 -3.41 16.24 -0.59
N SER A 18 -2.30 15.65 -1.05
CA SER A 18 -1.25 15.13 -0.19
C SER A 18 -0.23 16.24 0.07
N ASN A 19 0.39 16.22 1.26
CA ASN A 19 1.45 17.18 1.61
C ASN A 19 2.85 16.59 1.48
N ILE A 20 2.99 15.45 0.84
CA ILE A 20 4.27 14.76 0.63
C ILE A 20 4.57 14.64 -0.85
N GLU A 21 5.84 14.40 -1.16
CA GLU A 21 6.29 14.05 -2.50
C GLU A 21 6.99 12.71 -2.48
N CYS A 22 6.59 11.82 -3.39
CA CYS A 22 7.23 10.51 -3.57
C CYS A 22 8.07 10.51 -4.84
N ILE A 23 9.08 9.66 -4.85
CA ILE A 23 9.93 9.45 -6.02
C ILE A 23 9.69 8.06 -6.59
N PRO A 24 9.94 7.85 -7.89
CA PRO A 24 9.87 6.51 -8.45
C PRO A 24 10.84 5.56 -7.78
N PHE A 25 10.47 4.29 -7.68
CA PHE A 25 11.36 3.26 -7.17
C PHE A 25 12.65 3.20 -8.01
N SER A 26 13.76 2.93 -7.31
CA SER A 26 15.05 2.65 -7.96
C SER A 26 15.67 1.43 -7.30
N GLU A 27 16.36 0.61 -8.09
CA GLU A 27 16.98 -0.62 -7.59
C GLU A 27 17.93 -0.39 -6.43
N VAL A 28 18.55 0.78 -6.34
CA VAL A 28 19.44 1.15 -5.25
C VAL A 28 18.74 1.08 -3.89
N TYR A 29 17.41 1.24 -3.87
CA TYR A 29 16.61 1.16 -2.64
C TYR A 29 16.07 -0.23 -2.34
N PHE A 30 16.36 -1.23 -3.19
CA PHE A 30 15.69 -2.53 -3.07
C PHE A 30 15.91 -3.20 -1.72
N GLN A 31 17.13 -3.22 -1.20
CA GLN A 31 17.41 -3.90 0.07
C GLN A 31 16.61 -3.30 1.23
N GLU A 32 16.57 -1.98 1.29
CA GLU A 32 15.80 -1.27 2.32
C GLU A 32 14.29 -1.48 2.12
N TYR A 33 13.82 -1.39 0.88
CA TYR A 33 12.41 -1.61 0.54
C TYR A 33 11.96 -3.02 0.93
N MET A 34 12.75 -4.03 0.59
CA MET A 34 12.47 -5.43 0.90
C MET A 34 12.31 -5.63 2.41
N LYS A 35 13.22 -5.05 3.19
CA LYS A 35 13.19 -5.17 4.65
C LYS A 35 11.90 -4.55 5.21
N ILE A 36 11.56 -3.33 4.78
CA ILE A 36 10.36 -2.63 5.25
C ILE A 36 9.10 -3.38 4.84
N TYR A 37 9.04 -3.84 3.60
CA TYR A 37 7.89 -4.60 3.09
C TYR A 37 7.66 -5.85 3.92
N ASN A 38 8.70 -6.63 4.14
CA ASN A 38 8.60 -7.85 4.92
C ASN A 38 8.23 -7.57 6.38
N ASP A 39 8.83 -6.55 7.00
CA ASP A 39 8.50 -6.16 8.37
C ASP A 39 7.02 -5.76 8.51
N CYS A 40 6.48 -5.04 7.54
CA CYS A 40 5.08 -4.59 7.58
C CYS A 40 4.07 -5.73 7.46
N PHE A 41 4.38 -6.77 6.70
CA PHE A 41 3.44 -7.85 6.43
C PHE A 41 3.70 -9.13 7.23
N TYR A 42 4.82 -9.20 7.96
CA TYR A 42 5.22 -10.41 8.69
C TYR A 42 4.14 -10.90 9.66
N GLU A 43 3.66 -10.00 10.53
CA GLU A 43 2.69 -10.38 11.56
C GLU A 43 1.36 -10.86 10.97
N MET A 44 0.89 -10.20 9.91
CA MET A 44 -0.33 -10.63 9.22
C MET A 44 -0.16 -12.01 8.62
N ARG A 45 0.93 -12.21 7.88
CA ARG A 45 1.17 -13.51 7.21
C ARG A 45 1.35 -14.63 8.22
N LYS A 46 2.05 -14.36 9.32
CA LYS A 46 2.22 -15.32 10.40
C LYS A 46 0.91 -15.65 11.09
N SER A 47 0.12 -14.62 11.42
CA SER A 47 -1.18 -14.79 12.09
C SER A 47 -2.17 -15.56 11.23
N LEU A 48 -2.14 -15.39 9.92
CA LEU A 48 -3.02 -16.05 8.96
C LEU A 48 -2.38 -17.30 8.32
N ASP A 49 -1.17 -17.65 8.76
CA ASP A 49 -0.38 -18.78 8.25
C ASP A 49 -0.26 -18.75 6.72
N ILE A 50 0.11 -17.60 6.18
CA ILE A 50 0.39 -17.41 4.76
C ILE A 50 1.90 -17.50 4.56
N GLN A 51 2.37 -18.63 4.06
CA GLN A 51 3.80 -18.83 3.84
C GLN A 51 4.21 -18.46 2.41
N PRO A 52 5.44 -17.97 2.21
CA PRO A 52 6.44 -17.63 3.23
C PRO A 52 6.05 -16.36 4.00
N TYR A 53 6.46 -16.27 5.27
CA TYR A 53 6.14 -15.09 6.10
C TYR A 53 6.92 -13.85 5.63
N ASP A 54 8.13 -14.04 5.09
CA ASP A 54 8.86 -12.98 4.39
C ASP A 54 8.46 -13.01 2.93
N CYS A 55 7.79 -11.94 2.48
CA CYS A 55 7.16 -11.90 1.15
C CYS A 55 8.17 -11.78 0.02
N ILE A 56 9.22 -10.98 0.23
CA ILE A 56 10.20 -10.65 -0.80
C ILE A 56 11.58 -11.11 -0.34
N SER A 57 12.26 -11.89 -1.17
CA SER A 57 13.61 -12.35 -0.90
C SER A 57 14.62 -11.95 -1.98
N GLU A 58 14.13 -11.61 -3.18
CA GLU A 58 15.01 -11.22 -4.28
C GLU A 58 14.32 -10.25 -5.23
N PHE A 59 15.12 -9.45 -5.91
CA PHE A 59 14.63 -8.38 -6.79
C PHE A 59 13.75 -8.88 -7.93
N GLY A 60 14.04 -10.07 -8.45
CA GLY A 60 13.25 -10.65 -9.56
C GLY A 60 11.75 -10.75 -9.26
N GLN A 61 11.36 -10.82 -7.98
CA GLN A 61 9.97 -10.92 -7.59
C GLN A 61 9.18 -9.64 -7.88
N ILE A 62 9.84 -8.49 -7.92
CA ILE A 62 9.18 -7.20 -8.14
C ILE A 62 9.66 -6.47 -9.39
N GLU A 63 10.65 -6.99 -10.09
CA GLU A 63 11.31 -6.30 -11.20
C GLU A 63 10.35 -5.74 -12.24
N ASN A 64 9.28 -6.46 -12.57
CA ASN A 64 8.30 -6.04 -13.56
C ASN A 64 7.25 -5.06 -13.03
N LYS A 65 7.31 -4.69 -11.75
CA LYS A 65 6.35 -3.79 -11.10
C LYS A 65 6.96 -2.46 -10.70
N THR A 66 8.27 -2.31 -10.78
CA THR A 66 8.97 -1.18 -10.17
C THR A 66 8.58 0.17 -10.73
N ASP A 67 8.10 0.23 -11.97
CA ASP A 67 7.64 1.48 -12.59
C ASP A 67 6.40 2.06 -11.90
N ASP A 68 5.67 1.23 -11.17
CA ASP A 68 4.43 1.61 -10.48
C ASP A 68 4.59 1.75 -8.97
N ILE A 69 5.80 1.58 -8.46
CA ILE A 69 6.12 1.72 -7.04
C ILE A 69 6.76 3.07 -6.78
N PHE A 70 6.27 3.78 -5.77
CA PHE A 70 6.75 5.11 -5.41
C PHE A 70 7.17 5.14 -3.95
N LEU A 71 8.25 5.85 -3.66
CA LEU A 71 8.87 5.87 -2.35
C LEU A 71 8.84 7.26 -1.75
N LEU A 72 8.51 7.34 -0.46
CA LEU A 72 8.71 8.55 0.34
C LEU A 72 10.06 8.43 1.03
N ILE A 73 10.98 9.32 0.67
CA ILE A 73 12.34 9.35 1.22
C ILE A 73 12.49 10.61 2.06
N GLU A 74 12.99 10.45 3.28
CA GLU A 74 13.36 11.58 4.15
C GLU A 74 14.72 11.29 4.76
N ASN A 75 15.62 12.26 4.70
CA ASN A 75 16.99 12.14 5.22
C ASN A 75 17.71 10.87 4.72
N GLY A 76 17.48 10.51 3.46
CA GLY A 76 18.11 9.36 2.82
C GLY A 76 17.51 8.01 3.20
N GLU A 77 16.42 7.98 3.98
CA GLU A 77 15.75 6.75 4.40
C GLU A 77 14.37 6.64 3.78
N ILE A 78 13.94 5.40 3.51
CA ILE A 78 12.55 5.14 3.11
C ILE A 78 11.66 5.28 4.34
N VAL A 79 10.70 6.21 4.28
CA VAL A 79 9.65 6.34 5.30
C VAL A 79 8.51 5.37 5.00
N GLY A 80 8.17 5.23 3.73
CA GLY A 80 7.11 4.36 3.28
C GLY A 80 7.01 4.33 1.77
N SER A 81 6.05 3.56 1.26
CA SER A 81 5.84 3.47 -0.18
C SER A 81 4.37 3.20 -0.50
N VAL A 82 4.02 3.43 -1.75
CA VAL A 82 2.70 3.13 -2.31
C VAL A 82 2.88 2.68 -3.75
N ALA A 83 2.13 1.68 -4.18
CA ALA A 83 2.09 1.25 -5.56
C ALA A 83 0.77 1.63 -6.19
N CYS A 84 0.82 2.03 -7.46
CA CYS A 84 -0.36 2.42 -8.24
C CYS A 84 -0.37 1.60 -9.53
N TYR A 85 -1.11 0.51 -9.52
CA TYR A 85 -1.25 -0.37 -10.69
C TYR A 85 -2.55 -0.02 -11.41
N LYS A 86 -2.47 0.81 -12.46
CA LYS A 86 -3.65 1.37 -13.13
C LYS A 86 -4.50 2.15 -12.13
N ASN A 87 -5.73 1.72 -11.85
CA ASN A 87 -6.62 2.38 -10.88
C ASN A 87 -6.63 1.69 -9.50
N GLU A 88 -5.67 0.81 -9.24
CA GLU A 88 -5.57 0.11 -7.96
C GLU A 88 -4.42 0.64 -7.11
N ILE A 89 -4.72 0.96 -5.87
CA ILE A 89 -3.71 1.24 -4.83
C ILE A 89 -3.30 -0.10 -4.22
N ASP A 90 -2.01 -0.34 -4.13
CA ASP A 90 -1.49 -1.56 -3.53
C ASP A 90 -0.21 -1.27 -2.76
N ASP A 91 0.22 -2.25 -1.96
CA ASP A 91 1.50 -2.21 -1.24
C ASP A 91 1.74 -0.89 -0.51
N LEU A 92 0.69 -0.38 0.16
CA LEU A 92 0.80 0.81 1.00
C LEU A 92 1.46 0.42 2.32
N ILE A 93 2.69 0.84 2.50
CA ILE A 93 3.49 0.49 3.68
C ILE A 93 4.16 1.71 4.28
N VAL A 94 4.31 1.69 5.61
CA VAL A 94 5.08 2.69 6.36
C VAL A 94 6.04 1.92 7.25
N ASP A 95 7.32 2.30 7.23
CA ASP A 95 8.33 1.70 8.09
C ASP A 95 7.82 1.76 9.55
N PRO A 96 7.88 0.64 10.30
CA PRO A 96 7.38 0.61 11.68
C PRO A 96 7.85 1.77 12.57
N LYS A 97 9.07 2.25 12.38
CA LYS A 97 9.59 3.37 13.18
C LYS A 97 8.96 4.73 12.84
N PHE A 98 8.22 4.81 11.72
CA PHE A 98 7.54 6.04 11.29
C PHE A 98 6.01 5.93 11.37
N GLN A 99 5.48 4.80 11.83
CA GLN A 99 4.03 4.60 11.95
C GLN A 99 3.42 5.51 13.02
N HIS A 100 2.10 5.70 12.95
CA HIS A 100 1.32 6.53 13.86
C HIS A 100 1.64 8.02 13.80
N ARG A 101 2.13 8.50 12.66
CA ARG A 101 2.46 9.91 12.41
C ARG A 101 1.70 10.51 11.22
N GLY A 102 0.74 9.76 10.66
CA GLY A 102 -0.08 10.23 9.55
C GLY A 102 0.50 9.97 8.16
N TYR A 103 1.64 9.31 8.06
CA TYR A 103 2.25 9.02 6.76
C TYR A 103 1.41 8.09 5.88
N GLY A 104 0.75 7.10 6.48
CA GLY A 104 -0.09 6.17 5.73
C GLY A 104 -1.20 6.90 4.97
N ARG A 105 -1.84 7.86 5.63
CA ARG A 105 -2.87 8.69 5.00
C ARG A 105 -2.29 9.54 3.88
N GLN A 106 -1.13 10.16 4.09
CA GLN A 106 -0.51 11.00 3.08
C GLN A 106 -0.05 10.20 1.87
N LEU A 107 0.51 9.01 2.09
CA LEU A 107 0.89 8.10 1.00
C LEU A 107 -0.32 7.66 0.19
N LEU A 108 -1.41 7.32 0.88
CA LEU A 108 -2.66 6.94 0.22
C LEU A 108 -3.17 8.09 -0.66
N LEU A 109 -3.25 9.30 -0.10
CA LEU A 109 -3.70 10.46 -0.86
C LEU A 109 -2.79 10.78 -2.03
N TRP A 110 -1.47 10.65 -1.84
CA TRP A 110 -0.52 10.87 -2.92
C TRP A 110 -0.76 9.89 -4.07
N GLY A 111 -0.92 8.61 -3.76
CA GLY A 111 -1.20 7.58 -4.76
C GLY A 111 -2.52 7.81 -5.49
N MET A 112 -3.56 8.17 -4.74
CA MET A 112 -4.87 8.48 -5.33
C MET A 112 -4.79 9.70 -6.26
N ASN A 113 -4.08 10.74 -5.84
CA ASN A 113 -3.87 11.91 -6.70
C ASN A 113 -3.08 11.56 -7.96
N LYS A 114 -2.10 10.68 -7.84
CA LYS A 114 -1.33 10.18 -8.99
C LYS A 114 -2.24 9.49 -9.99
N ILE A 115 -3.14 8.64 -9.53
CA ILE A 115 -4.12 7.97 -10.39
C ILE A 115 -5.05 9.00 -11.05
N ARG A 116 -5.51 9.99 -10.30
CA ARG A 116 -6.42 11.03 -10.80
C ARG A 116 -5.81 11.93 -11.86
N GLN A 117 -4.49 12.02 -11.93
CA GLN A 117 -3.82 12.70 -13.03
C GLN A 117 -4.06 12.03 -14.38
N ASN A 118 -4.35 10.73 -14.37
CA ASN A 118 -4.52 9.95 -15.59
C ASN A 118 -6.00 9.79 -15.99
N ASN A 119 -6.92 9.67 -15.02
CA ASN A 119 -8.33 9.45 -15.30
C ASN A 119 -9.18 9.69 -14.05
N ASN A 120 -10.52 9.67 -14.25
CA ASN A 120 -11.50 9.85 -13.17
C ASN A 120 -12.26 8.55 -12.85
N ASP A 121 -11.77 7.41 -13.31
CA ASP A 121 -12.40 6.13 -13.00
C ASP A 121 -12.26 5.79 -11.51
N PRO A 122 -13.15 4.95 -10.97
CA PRO A 122 -13.05 4.57 -9.57
C PRO A 122 -11.69 3.98 -9.21
N ILE A 123 -11.22 4.33 -8.01
CA ILE A 123 -9.98 3.79 -7.46
C ILE A 123 -10.35 2.61 -6.58
N THR A 124 -9.64 1.50 -6.73
CA THR A 124 -9.89 0.29 -5.95
C THR A 124 -8.65 -0.12 -5.14
N LEU A 125 -8.88 -0.93 -4.13
CA LEU A 125 -7.82 -1.57 -3.38
C LEU A 125 -8.34 -2.87 -2.75
N HIS A 126 -7.42 -3.72 -2.35
CA HIS A 126 -7.72 -4.93 -1.59
C HIS A 126 -7.03 -4.85 -0.24
N VAL A 127 -7.68 -5.31 0.81
CA VAL A 127 -7.14 -5.30 2.17
C VAL A 127 -7.66 -6.50 2.95
N ALA A 128 -6.77 -7.15 3.69
CA ALA A 128 -7.18 -8.23 4.58
C ALA A 128 -8.02 -7.66 5.74
N GLN A 129 -9.14 -8.31 6.03
CA GLN A 129 -10.00 -7.94 7.16
C GLN A 129 -9.20 -7.90 8.47
N TRP A 130 -8.20 -8.75 8.60
CA TRP A 130 -7.30 -8.81 9.74
C TRP A 130 -6.65 -7.45 10.04
N ASN A 131 -6.36 -6.66 9.00
CA ASN A 131 -5.68 -5.37 9.12
C ASN A 131 -6.70 -4.27 9.41
N GLU A 132 -7.25 -4.27 10.62
CA GLU A 132 -8.31 -3.35 11.03
C GLU A 132 -7.91 -1.87 10.92
N ASN A 133 -6.65 -1.56 11.24
CA ASN A 133 -6.15 -0.18 11.15
C ASN A 133 -6.15 0.33 9.71
N ALA A 134 -5.75 -0.51 8.76
CA ALA A 134 -5.78 -0.14 7.34
C ALA A 134 -7.21 0.01 6.85
N VAL A 135 -8.11 -0.91 7.20
CA VAL A 135 -9.52 -0.81 6.83
C VAL A 135 -10.11 0.51 7.33
N ALA A 136 -9.85 0.84 8.60
CA ALA A 136 -10.35 2.10 9.19
C ALA A 136 -9.80 3.32 8.46
N LEU A 137 -8.52 3.31 8.08
CA LEU A 137 -7.92 4.40 7.32
C LEU A 137 -8.61 4.58 5.96
N TYR A 138 -8.84 3.49 5.25
CA TYR A 138 -9.46 3.55 3.94
C TYR A 138 -10.90 4.04 4.03
N GLU A 139 -11.67 3.54 5.00
CA GLU A 139 -13.04 4.01 5.22
C GLU A 139 -13.08 5.51 5.57
N LYS A 140 -12.15 5.96 6.39
CA LYS A 140 -12.07 7.36 6.80
C LYS A 140 -11.77 8.30 5.64
N VAL A 141 -10.99 7.83 4.66
CA VAL A 141 -10.69 8.60 3.44
C VAL A 141 -11.89 8.62 2.49
N GLY A 142 -12.76 7.61 2.56
CA GLY A 142 -13.96 7.55 1.75
C GLY A 142 -14.14 6.29 0.92
N PHE A 143 -13.28 5.30 1.10
CA PHE A 143 -13.46 3.99 0.45
C PHE A 143 -14.60 3.23 1.10
N THR A 144 -15.32 2.45 0.30
CA THR A 144 -16.38 1.56 0.78
C THR A 144 -16.11 0.14 0.32
N VAL A 145 -16.50 -0.83 1.16
CA VAL A 145 -16.38 -2.25 0.81
C VAL A 145 -17.41 -2.58 -0.26
N ILE A 146 -16.94 -3.08 -1.41
CA ILE A 146 -17.81 -3.50 -2.52
C ILE A 146 -17.85 -5.01 -2.69
N LYS A 147 -16.88 -5.72 -2.12
CA LYS A 147 -16.81 -7.18 -2.22
C LYS A 147 -16.05 -7.74 -1.02
N THR A 148 -16.54 -8.87 -0.51
CA THR A 148 -15.87 -9.62 0.55
C THR A 148 -15.58 -11.01 0.01
N GLU A 149 -14.32 -11.42 0.05
CA GLU A 149 -13.89 -12.72 -0.46
C GLU A 149 -13.20 -13.52 0.63
N ARG A 150 -13.48 -14.81 0.64
CA ARG A 150 -12.72 -15.76 1.43
C ARG A 150 -11.70 -16.40 0.50
N VAL A 151 -10.42 -16.12 0.73
CA VAL A 151 -9.34 -16.60 -0.15
C VAL A 151 -8.63 -17.84 0.41
N ARG A 152 -9.11 -18.33 1.60
CA ARG A 152 -8.46 -19.47 2.20
C ARG A 152 -9.32 -20.17 3.23
#